data_e0f768b6626f93b8beca9d3703782c67
#
_entry.id   e0f768b6626f93b8beca9d3703782c67
#
_cell.length_a   1.000
_cell.length_b   1.000
_cell.length_c   1.000
_cell.angle_alpha   90.00
_cell.angle_beta   90.00
_cell.angle_gamma   90.00
#
_symmetry.space_group_name_H-M   'P 1'
#
loop_
_entity.id
_entity.type
_entity.pdbx_description
1 polymer ?
#
loop_
_entity_poly.entity_id
_entity_poly.type
_entity_poly.pdbx_seq_one_letter_code
_entity_poly.pdbx_strand_id
1 'polypeptide(L)'
;MRQDAAGLQLMPRDPDDGGHGDWVDAPVRVDEFVVIVGDMLERLTNGELLATPHRVLPTSHARNSIIRFNAFRGDVLVAPMPQFVTAERPARYSAVTMERHMETTMKNLEAGLGSWDSVENRSRSAAYDYS
;
A
#
# COMPACT_ATOMS: atom_id res chain seq x y z
N MET A 1 -22.95 -1.21 -12.56
CA MET A 1 -23.08 0.10 -11.88
C MET A 1 -22.11 1.05 -12.57
N ARG A 2 -22.59 2.14 -13.18
CA ARG A 2 -21.70 3.12 -13.83
C ARG A 2 -20.88 3.81 -12.77
N GLN A 3 -19.56 3.73 -12.87
CA GLN A 3 -18.69 4.67 -12.18
C GLN A 3 -18.70 5.96 -13.00
N ASP A 4 -19.57 6.89 -12.64
CA ASP A 4 -19.73 8.13 -13.39
C ASP A 4 -18.80 9.25 -12.90
N ALA A 5 -17.93 8.98 -11.93
CA ALA A 5 -17.04 9.99 -11.38
C ALA A 5 -15.65 9.44 -11.11
N ALA A 6 -14.65 10.04 -11.72
CA ALA A 6 -13.27 9.98 -11.32
C ALA A 6 -13.13 10.49 -9.87
N GLY A 7 -12.10 10.10 -9.16
CA GLY A 7 -11.88 10.55 -7.78
C GLY A 7 -10.82 9.73 -7.08
N LEU A 8 -10.56 8.51 -7.55
CA LEU A 8 -9.40 7.75 -7.12
C LEU A 8 -8.17 8.25 -7.87
N GLN A 9 -7.17 8.68 -7.12
CA GLN A 9 -5.86 9.02 -7.67
C GLN A 9 -4.80 8.08 -7.12
N LEU A 10 -3.86 7.76 -7.96
CA LEU A 10 -2.69 6.92 -7.66
C LEU A 10 -1.43 7.78 -7.85
N MET A 11 -0.40 7.48 -7.08
CA MET A 11 0.93 8.04 -7.29
C MET A 11 1.85 6.90 -7.72
N PRO A 12 2.10 6.71 -9.03
CA PRO A 12 3.06 5.73 -9.50
C PRO A 12 4.42 5.99 -8.90
N ARG A 13 5.12 4.92 -8.53
CA ARG A 13 6.48 4.99 -7.99
C ARG A 13 7.41 4.25 -8.92
N ASP A 14 8.50 4.90 -9.27
CA ASP A 14 9.60 4.25 -9.97
C ASP A 14 10.64 3.80 -8.94
N PRO A 15 10.94 2.51 -8.83
CA PRO A 15 11.95 2.02 -7.91
C PRO A 15 13.36 2.54 -8.23
N ASP A 16 13.63 2.94 -9.47
CA ASP A 16 14.96 3.34 -9.93
C ASP A 16 15.26 4.83 -9.73
N ASP A 17 14.23 5.68 -9.64
CA ASP A 17 14.44 7.13 -9.48
C ASP A 17 14.19 7.63 -8.05
N GLY A 18 13.89 6.75 -7.11
CA GLY A 18 13.53 7.11 -5.72
C GLY A 18 12.25 7.96 -5.63
N GLY A 19 11.51 8.01 -6.72
CA GLY A 19 10.70 9.05 -7.21
C GLY A 19 9.35 9.26 -6.60
N HIS A 20 9.09 10.53 -6.53
CA HIS A 20 7.78 11.12 -6.41
C HIS A 20 7.15 11.17 -7.80
N GLY A 21 6.29 10.20 -8.11
CA GLY A 21 5.40 10.37 -9.26
C GLY A 21 4.36 11.45 -8.99
N ASP A 22 3.85 12.04 -10.04
CA ASP A 22 2.69 12.91 -9.96
C ASP A 22 1.42 12.09 -9.63
N TRP A 23 0.45 12.75 -9.00
CA TRP A 23 -0.86 12.16 -8.80
C TRP A 23 -1.57 12.03 -10.15
N VAL A 24 -1.92 10.81 -10.51
CA VAL A 24 -2.67 10.51 -11.73
C VAL A 24 -4.04 9.94 -11.38
N ASP A 25 -5.04 10.29 -12.18
CA ASP A 25 -6.36 9.71 -12.02
C ASP A 25 -6.35 8.23 -12.40
N ALA A 26 -6.89 7.39 -11.53
CA ALA A 26 -7.11 6.00 -11.86
C ALA A 26 -8.14 5.90 -13.00
N PRO A 27 -7.85 5.10 -14.05
CA PRO A 27 -8.78 4.96 -15.15
C PRO A 27 -10.09 4.33 -14.67
N VAL A 28 -11.20 4.98 -15.00
CA VAL A 28 -12.54 4.42 -14.76
C VAL A 28 -12.93 3.59 -15.98
N ARG A 29 -13.04 2.28 -15.81
CA ARG A 29 -13.45 1.36 -16.87
C ARG A 29 -14.61 0.50 -16.39
N VAL A 30 -15.52 0.24 -17.29
CA VAL A 30 -16.67 -0.64 -17.03
C VAL A 30 -16.15 -2.07 -16.97
N ASP A 31 -16.60 -2.82 -15.97
CA ASP A 31 -16.28 -4.24 -15.78
C ASP A 31 -14.79 -4.54 -15.47
N GLU A 32 -14.05 -3.54 -14.98
CA GLU A 32 -12.67 -3.72 -14.55
C GLU A 32 -12.51 -3.39 -13.05
N PHE A 33 -11.50 -3.98 -12.45
CA PHE A 33 -11.06 -3.67 -11.09
C PHE A 33 -9.71 -2.96 -11.12
N VAL A 34 -9.54 -1.97 -10.28
CA VAL A 34 -8.21 -1.41 -10.00
C VAL A 34 -7.58 -2.25 -8.90
N VAL A 35 -6.45 -2.86 -9.20
CA VAL A 35 -5.63 -3.59 -8.22
C VAL A 35 -4.48 -2.69 -7.81
N ILE A 36 -4.34 -2.46 -6.51
CA ILE A 36 -3.31 -1.59 -5.95
C ILE A 36 -2.37 -2.43 -5.10
N VAL A 37 -1.07 -2.31 -5.33
CA VAL A 37 -0.05 -2.92 -4.49
C VAL A 37 -0.10 -2.26 -3.11
N GLY A 38 -0.26 -3.08 -2.08
CA GLY A 38 -0.26 -2.65 -0.70
C GLY A 38 1.05 -2.99 0.02
N ASP A 39 1.15 -2.52 1.25
CA ASP A 39 2.31 -2.66 2.15
C ASP A 39 2.70 -4.13 2.44
N MET A 40 1.72 -5.03 2.52
CA MET A 40 2.00 -6.45 2.73
C MET A 40 2.75 -7.05 1.54
N LEU A 41 2.36 -6.70 0.32
CA LEU A 41 3.04 -7.20 -0.86
C LEU A 41 4.43 -6.59 -1.00
N GLU A 42 4.60 -5.32 -0.64
CA GLU A 42 5.92 -4.68 -0.55
C GLU A 42 6.83 -5.42 0.45
N ARG A 43 6.33 -5.78 1.63
CA ARG A 43 7.10 -6.54 2.63
C ARG A 43 7.46 -7.94 2.14
N LEU A 44 6.52 -8.68 1.56
CA LEU A 44 6.73 -10.03 1.03
C LEU A 44 7.76 -10.06 -0.10
N THR A 45 7.74 -9.06 -0.95
CA THR A 45 8.67 -8.96 -2.10
C THR A 45 9.97 -8.23 -1.76
N ASN A 46 10.22 -7.97 -0.48
CA ASN A 46 11.41 -7.25 -0.02
C ASN A 46 11.60 -5.89 -0.71
N GLY A 47 10.46 -5.22 -1.04
CA GLY A 47 10.44 -3.94 -1.73
C GLY A 47 10.66 -4.01 -3.25
N GLU A 48 10.56 -5.19 -3.85
CA GLU A 48 10.53 -5.34 -5.32
C GLU A 48 9.29 -4.67 -5.91
N LEU A 49 8.14 -4.93 -5.29
CA LEU A 49 6.90 -4.25 -5.59
C LEU A 49 6.65 -3.22 -4.49
N LEU A 50 6.58 -1.97 -4.85
CA LEU A 50 6.37 -0.89 -3.90
C LEU A 50 4.87 -0.63 -3.68
N ALA A 51 4.47 -0.39 -2.44
CA ALA A 51 3.11 0.03 -2.13
C ALA A 51 2.79 1.34 -2.85
N THR A 52 1.62 1.39 -3.47
CA THR A 52 1.20 2.54 -4.28
C THR A 52 0.36 3.49 -3.43
N PRO A 53 0.84 4.72 -3.19
CA PRO A 53 0.03 5.73 -2.56
C PRO A 53 -1.22 6.00 -3.38
N HIS A 54 -2.33 6.12 -2.69
CA HIS A 54 -3.60 6.42 -3.34
C HIS A 54 -4.46 7.29 -2.45
N ARG A 55 -5.29 8.09 -3.06
CA ARG A 55 -6.23 8.98 -2.38
C ARG A 55 -7.55 9.08 -3.13
N VAL A 56 -8.58 9.47 -2.41
CA VAL A 56 -9.89 9.76 -3.00
C VAL A 56 -10.14 11.25 -2.86
N LEU A 57 -10.34 11.93 -3.96
CA LEU A 57 -10.71 13.34 -3.97
C LEU A 57 -12.20 13.48 -3.66
N PRO A 58 -12.59 14.56 -2.96
CA PRO A 58 -13.99 14.93 -2.85
C PRO A 58 -14.58 15.15 -4.24
N THR A 59 -15.78 14.63 -4.45
CA THR A 59 -16.54 14.83 -5.69
C THR A 59 -17.82 15.57 -5.41
N SER A 60 -18.30 16.37 -6.37
CA SER A 60 -19.57 17.08 -6.28
C SER A 60 -20.79 16.16 -6.47
N HIS A 61 -20.56 14.91 -6.84
CA HIS A 61 -21.60 13.93 -7.11
C HIS A 61 -21.50 12.74 -6.14
N ALA A 62 -22.64 12.15 -5.82
CA ALA A 62 -22.67 10.92 -5.07
C ALA A 62 -21.96 9.81 -5.86
N ARG A 63 -21.05 9.11 -5.23
CA ARG A 63 -20.35 7.95 -5.79
C ARG A 63 -20.36 6.79 -4.79
N ASN A 64 -20.38 5.61 -5.32
CA ASN A 64 -20.19 4.39 -4.56
C ASN A 64 -18.91 3.70 -5.02
N SER A 65 -18.16 3.16 -4.07
CA SER A 65 -17.01 2.31 -4.36
C SER A 65 -17.06 1.07 -3.48
N ILE A 66 -16.67 -0.06 -4.05
CA ILE A 66 -16.51 -1.30 -3.31
C ILE A 66 -15.02 -1.59 -3.23
N ILE A 67 -14.51 -1.67 -2.01
CA ILE A 67 -13.10 -1.93 -1.74
C ILE A 67 -12.99 -3.31 -1.11
N ARG A 68 -12.06 -4.11 -1.61
CA ARG A 68 -11.67 -5.37 -0.99
C ARG A 68 -10.21 -5.30 -0.58
N PHE A 69 -9.96 -5.42 0.71
CA PHE A 69 -8.61 -5.62 1.23
C PHE A 69 -8.28 -7.12 1.20
N ASN A 70 -7.15 -7.45 0.58
CA ASN A 70 -6.60 -8.79 0.61
C ASN A 70 -5.59 -8.86 1.77
N ALA A 71 -5.99 -9.51 2.84
CA ALA A 71 -5.17 -9.71 4.03
C ALA A 71 -5.00 -11.20 4.31
N PHE A 72 -3.96 -11.55 5.01
CA PHE A 72 -3.78 -12.89 5.55
C PHE A 72 -4.60 -13.08 6.83
N ARG A 73 -4.76 -14.32 7.26
CA ARG A 73 -5.26 -14.62 8.59
C ARG A 73 -4.31 -14.04 9.64
N GLY A 74 -4.81 -13.62 10.79
CA GLY A 74 -4.08 -12.86 11.81
C GLY A 74 -2.79 -13.52 12.30
N ASP A 75 -2.80 -14.85 12.41
CA ASP A 75 -1.67 -15.67 12.89
C ASP A 75 -0.58 -15.92 11.84
N VAL A 76 -0.81 -15.54 10.59
CA VAL A 76 0.17 -15.74 9.52
C VAL A 76 1.35 -14.78 9.70
N LEU A 77 2.56 -15.35 9.73
CA LEU A 77 3.79 -14.59 9.78
C LEU A 77 4.11 -14.05 8.38
N VAL A 78 4.21 -12.74 8.27
CA VAL A 78 4.59 -12.01 7.07
C VAL A 78 6.06 -11.59 7.19
N ALA A 79 6.87 -12.07 6.29
CA ALA A 79 8.30 -11.75 6.19
C ALA A 79 8.70 -11.71 4.71
N PRO A 80 9.81 -11.08 4.35
CA PRO A 80 10.36 -11.18 3.02
C PRO A 80 10.52 -12.63 2.58
N MET A 81 9.96 -12.98 1.43
CA MET A 81 10.06 -14.33 0.89
C MET A 81 11.51 -14.63 0.45
N PRO A 82 12.03 -15.86 0.68
CA PRO A 82 13.43 -16.18 0.43
C PRO A 82 13.94 -15.84 -0.98
N GLN A 83 13.08 -15.95 -2.00
CA GLN A 83 13.45 -15.63 -3.38
C GLN A 83 13.75 -14.14 -3.62
N PHE A 84 13.32 -13.26 -2.71
CA PHE A 84 13.58 -11.82 -2.78
C PHE A 84 14.70 -11.35 -1.82
N VAL A 85 15.37 -12.31 -1.16
CA VAL A 85 16.44 -12.01 -0.22
C VAL A 85 17.73 -12.68 -0.73
N THR A 86 18.77 -11.88 -0.97
CA THR A 86 20.09 -12.35 -1.41
C THR A 86 21.18 -11.70 -0.57
N ALA A 87 22.43 -12.07 -0.80
CA ALA A 87 23.57 -11.42 -0.14
C ALA A 87 23.68 -9.93 -0.52
N GLU A 88 23.38 -9.60 -1.78
CA GLU A 88 23.39 -8.24 -2.31
C GLU A 88 22.14 -7.46 -1.93
N ARG A 89 21.06 -8.17 -1.60
CA ARG A 89 19.75 -7.61 -1.23
C ARG A 89 19.24 -8.27 0.05
N PRO A 90 19.80 -7.90 1.20
CA PRO A 90 19.39 -8.45 2.49
C PRO A 90 17.94 -8.11 2.82
N ALA A 91 17.35 -8.81 3.78
CA ALA A 91 15.99 -8.54 4.23
C ALA A 91 15.86 -7.11 4.75
N ARG A 92 14.94 -6.35 4.16
CA ARG A 92 14.66 -4.94 4.51
C ARG A 92 13.59 -4.80 5.57
N TYR A 93 12.77 -5.82 5.75
CA TYR A 93 11.61 -5.80 6.63
C TYR A 93 11.69 -6.90 7.67
N SER A 94 11.38 -6.56 8.92
CA SER A 94 11.26 -7.51 10.01
C SER A 94 10.03 -8.41 9.84
N ALA A 95 10.10 -9.63 10.34
CA ALA A 95 8.95 -10.53 10.35
C ALA A 95 7.88 -10.05 11.35
N VAL A 96 6.61 -10.17 10.98
CA VAL A 96 5.47 -9.72 11.80
C VAL A 96 4.25 -10.58 11.53
N THR A 97 3.44 -10.86 12.53
CA THR A 97 2.12 -11.47 12.29
C THR A 97 1.17 -10.45 11.66
N MET A 98 0.25 -10.92 10.83
CA MET A 98 -0.75 -10.05 10.21
C MET A 98 -1.58 -9.28 11.25
N GLU A 99 -1.95 -9.93 12.35
CA GLU A 99 -2.68 -9.30 13.45
C GLU A 99 -1.91 -8.12 14.04
N ARG A 100 -0.64 -8.32 14.44
CA ARG A 100 0.18 -7.25 15.00
C ARG A 100 0.38 -6.09 14.02
N HIS A 101 0.54 -6.40 12.73
CA HIS A 101 0.64 -5.38 11.69
C HIS A 101 -0.63 -4.54 11.61
N MET A 102 -1.80 -5.19 11.59
CA MET A 102 -3.09 -4.50 11.54
C MET A 102 -3.34 -3.66 12.78
N GLU A 103 -3.05 -4.19 13.96
CA GLU A 103 -3.16 -3.42 15.22
C GLU A 103 -2.30 -2.15 15.19
N THR A 104 -1.06 -2.26 14.73
CA THR A 104 -0.15 -1.11 14.63
C THR A 104 -0.68 -0.09 13.62
N THR A 105 -1.16 -0.56 12.48
CA THR A 105 -1.74 0.31 11.44
C THR A 105 -2.96 1.05 11.97
N MET A 106 -3.88 0.36 12.64
CA MET A 106 -5.09 0.98 13.20
C MET A 106 -4.76 2.00 14.28
N LYS A 107 -3.85 1.69 15.21
CA LYS A 107 -3.40 2.65 16.23
C LYS A 107 -2.82 3.92 15.62
N ASN A 108 -2.03 3.79 14.56
CA ASN A 108 -1.43 4.95 13.88
C ASN A 108 -2.50 5.78 13.14
N LEU A 109 -3.48 5.14 12.52
CA LEU A 109 -4.61 5.86 11.90
C LEU A 109 -5.44 6.61 12.94
N GLU A 110 -5.74 6.00 14.08
CA GLU A 110 -6.44 6.63 15.21
C GLU A 110 -5.66 7.83 15.78
N ALA A 111 -4.33 7.75 15.80
CA ALA A 111 -3.45 8.84 16.19
C ALA A 111 -3.31 9.95 15.13
N GLY A 112 -4.03 9.85 14.00
CA GLY A 112 -3.95 10.80 12.88
C GLY A 112 -2.70 10.66 12.04
N LEU A 113 -1.92 9.60 12.24
CA LEU A 113 -0.77 9.28 11.40
C LEU A 113 -1.28 8.53 10.19
N GLY A 114 -1.25 9.14 9.02
CA GLY A 114 -1.60 8.47 7.77
C GLY A 114 -0.69 7.27 7.47
N SER A 115 -1.12 6.42 6.57
CA SER A 115 -0.33 5.26 6.11
C SER A 115 0.86 5.64 5.22
N TRP A 116 0.98 6.92 4.86
CA TRP A 116 2.04 7.43 4.00
C TRP A 116 2.89 8.49 4.72
N ASP A 117 4.20 8.34 4.61
CA ASP A 117 5.17 9.34 5.05
C ASP A 117 5.58 10.21 3.88
N SER A 118 5.09 11.46 3.85
CA SER A 118 5.37 12.40 2.78
C SER A 118 6.79 12.97 2.83
N VAL A 119 7.45 12.92 3.98
CA VAL A 119 8.83 13.41 4.13
C VAL A 119 9.82 12.39 3.59
N GLU A 120 9.61 11.12 3.96
CA GLU A 120 10.48 10.02 3.52
C GLU A 120 9.97 9.35 2.24
N ASN A 121 8.85 9.80 1.72
CA ASN A 121 8.21 9.30 0.49
C ASN A 121 8.07 7.77 0.46
N ARG A 122 7.57 7.20 1.53
CA ARG A 122 7.39 5.75 1.64
C ARG A 122 6.10 5.37 2.35
N SER A 123 5.66 4.13 2.14
CA SER A 123 4.62 3.54 2.96
C SER A 123 5.09 3.45 4.40
N ARG A 124 4.39 4.13 5.29
CA ARG A 124 4.68 4.11 6.72
C ARG A 124 4.44 2.72 7.30
N SER A 125 3.37 2.08 6.88
CA SER A 125 3.02 0.74 7.34
C SER A 125 3.97 -0.35 6.81
N ALA A 126 4.44 -0.24 5.57
CA ALA A 126 5.46 -1.15 5.07
C ALA A 126 6.79 -1.04 5.84
N ALA A 127 7.13 0.16 6.30
CA ALA A 127 8.40 0.47 6.96
C ALA A 127 8.40 0.23 8.48
N TYR A 128 7.28 -0.22 9.09
CA TYR A 128 7.28 -0.50 10.54
C TYR A 128 8.35 -1.52 10.90
N ASP A 129 9.15 -1.16 11.90
CA ASP A 129 10.09 -2.09 12.53
C ASP A 129 9.38 -2.81 13.69
N TYR A 130 9.43 -4.14 13.66
CA TYR A 130 8.83 -5.02 14.66
C TYR A 130 9.88 -5.84 15.42
N SER A 131 11.19 -5.50 15.26
CA SER A 131 12.29 -6.16 15.97
C SER A 131 12.29 -5.90 17.48
#